data_82c50ba1190ce996d1ed1674e6e760d9
#
_entry.id   82c50ba1190ce996d1ed1674e6e760d9
#
_cell.length_a   1.000
_cell.length_b   1.000
_cell.length_c   1.000
_cell.angle_alpha   90.00
_cell.angle_beta   90.00
_cell.angle_gamma   90.00
#
_symmetry.space_group_name_H-M   'P 1'
#
loop_
_entity.id
_entity.type
_entity.pdbx_description
1 polymer ?
#
loop_
_entity_poly.entity_id
_entity_poly.type
_entity_poly.pdbx_seq_one_letter_code
_entity_poly.pdbx_strand_id
1 'polypeptide(L)'
;MTMIQLIACIGMITGLFMVLHVSPRELSDSLFARLTAAPGSIRADINETTRRKKAGFLRREITEAQAVLAASGRADKFPMVCFTSLLCFALGACIAIAAGNAFLVPVLAIGLMLTPFWYVKLTAGSFKKDVAAELETALSVITTAYLRTENFQQAVEENVRYLHPPVQEVFQRFLMRIKHIDPDMDAALVDLKAAIDNEVWREWCDAVMACQADRSLKSILTPIVSKLSDMRVVNAELENLVFGPRKEFITMAILVLINIPLVRFINKDWYHTLVATIPGQMVIAVCLAAVFVSFAFVVKLTQPIEYRR
;
A
#
# COMPACT_ATOMS: atom_id res chain seq x y z
N MET A 1 10.36 -15.54 -34.44
CA MET A 1 8.89 -15.70 -34.41
C MET A 1 8.26 -15.23 -33.10
N THR A 2 8.86 -15.45 -31.95
CA THR A 2 8.29 -15.11 -30.61
C THR A 2 8.05 -13.61 -30.37
N MET A 3 8.93 -12.71 -30.86
CA MET A 3 8.76 -11.25 -30.69
C MET A 3 7.52 -10.72 -31.43
N ILE A 4 7.28 -11.20 -32.66
CA ILE A 4 6.11 -10.78 -33.46
C ILE A 4 4.81 -11.28 -32.82
N GLN A 5 4.82 -12.50 -32.29
CA GLN A 5 3.67 -13.06 -31.55
C GLN A 5 3.38 -12.28 -30.28
N LEU A 6 4.41 -11.82 -29.56
CA LEU A 6 4.27 -11.05 -28.33
C LEU A 6 3.69 -9.65 -28.63
N ILE A 7 4.19 -8.98 -29.68
CA ILE A 7 3.67 -7.69 -30.17
C ILE A 7 2.22 -7.84 -30.64
N ALA A 8 1.91 -8.90 -31.40
CA ALA A 8 0.55 -9.17 -31.86
C ALA A 8 -0.42 -9.43 -30.69
N CYS A 9 0.03 -10.15 -29.65
CA CYS A 9 -0.76 -10.44 -28.46
C CYS A 9 -1.04 -9.17 -27.64
N ILE A 10 -0.04 -8.32 -27.43
CA ILE A 10 -0.20 -7.01 -26.79
C ILE A 10 -1.13 -6.11 -27.61
N GLY A 11 -0.95 -6.09 -28.95
CA GLY A 11 -1.80 -5.35 -29.87
C GLY A 11 -3.26 -5.83 -29.85
N MET A 12 -3.49 -7.14 -29.74
CA MET A 12 -4.83 -7.73 -29.66
C MET A 12 -5.50 -7.40 -28.31
N ILE A 13 -4.76 -7.43 -27.19
CA ILE A 13 -5.28 -7.05 -25.87
C ILE A 13 -5.63 -5.57 -25.84
N THR A 14 -4.74 -4.68 -26.29
CA THR A 14 -4.99 -3.24 -26.34
C THR A 14 -6.11 -2.90 -27.32
N GLY A 15 -6.17 -3.57 -28.49
CA GLY A 15 -7.24 -3.43 -29.46
C GLY A 15 -8.60 -3.89 -28.91
N LEU A 16 -8.64 -5.00 -28.19
CA LEU A 16 -9.87 -5.50 -27.55
C LEU A 16 -10.42 -4.50 -26.52
N PHE A 17 -9.55 -3.91 -25.70
CA PHE A 17 -9.94 -2.86 -24.75
C PHE A 17 -10.43 -1.59 -25.44
N MET A 18 -9.82 -1.22 -26.58
CA MET A 18 -10.21 -0.04 -27.35
C MET A 18 -11.55 -0.25 -28.07
N VAL A 19 -11.80 -1.45 -28.60
CA VAL A 19 -13.05 -1.81 -29.30
C VAL A 19 -14.23 -1.95 -28.35
N LEU A 20 -14.01 -2.54 -27.17
CA LEU A 20 -15.08 -2.74 -26.19
C LEU A 20 -15.53 -1.44 -25.50
N HIS A 21 -14.82 -0.31 -25.68
CA HIS A 21 -15.13 0.97 -25.02
C HIS A 21 -15.44 0.84 -23.53
N VAL A 22 -14.97 -0.24 -22.89
CA VAL A 22 -15.23 -0.50 -21.47
C VAL A 22 -14.32 0.38 -20.65
N SER A 23 -14.90 1.30 -19.91
CA SER A 23 -14.12 2.12 -18.99
C SER A 23 -13.43 1.21 -17.95
N PRO A 24 -12.16 1.47 -17.62
CA PRO A 24 -11.42 0.69 -16.61
C PRO A 24 -12.20 0.55 -15.30
N ARG A 25 -13.04 1.55 -14.96
CA ARG A 25 -13.87 1.59 -13.76
C ARG A 25 -15.05 0.61 -13.82
N GLU A 26 -15.77 0.57 -14.92
CA GLU A 26 -16.95 -0.32 -15.09
C GLU A 26 -16.55 -1.80 -15.08
N LEU A 27 -15.41 -2.15 -15.70
CA LEU A 27 -14.91 -3.51 -15.72
C LEU A 27 -14.40 -3.96 -14.33
N SER A 28 -13.72 -3.06 -13.64
CA SER A 28 -13.31 -3.25 -12.26
C SER A 28 -14.52 -3.44 -11.35
N ASP A 29 -15.52 -2.57 -11.44
CA ASP A 29 -16.71 -2.62 -10.59
C ASP A 29 -17.51 -3.90 -10.84
N SER A 30 -17.70 -4.33 -12.07
CA SER A 30 -18.48 -5.53 -12.39
C SER A 30 -17.81 -6.84 -11.96
N LEU A 31 -16.48 -6.97 -12.14
CA LEU A 31 -15.73 -8.18 -11.79
C LEU A 31 -15.37 -8.24 -10.30
N PHE A 32 -14.97 -7.13 -9.72
CA PHE A 32 -14.51 -7.08 -8.34
C PHE A 32 -15.60 -6.71 -7.34
N ALA A 33 -16.74 -6.11 -7.75
CA ALA A 33 -17.87 -5.82 -6.88
C ALA A 33 -18.42 -7.07 -6.17
N ARG A 34 -18.43 -8.21 -6.86
CA ARG A 34 -18.82 -9.49 -6.24
C ARG A 34 -17.82 -10.00 -5.20
N LEU A 35 -16.55 -9.58 -5.30
CA LEU A 35 -15.48 -9.95 -4.38
C LEU A 35 -15.34 -8.98 -3.21
N THR A 36 -15.72 -7.70 -3.42
CA THR A 36 -15.60 -6.59 -2.48
C THR A 36 -16.91 -6.15 -1.86
N ALA A 37 -18.07 -6.64 -2.36
CA ALA A 37 -19.38 -6.29 -1.83
C ALA A 37 -19.46 -6.60 -0.32
N ALA A 38 -19.59 -5.54 0.48
CA ALA A 38 -19.85 -5.67 1.91
C ALA A 38 -21.26 -6.23 2.08
N PRO A 39 -21.45 -7.25 2.93
CA PRO A 39 -22.78 -7.79 3.21
C PRO A 39 -23.61 -6.78 4.00
N GLY A 40 -24.69 -6.31 3.40
CA GLY A 40 -25.58 -5.28 3.97
C GLY A 40 -26.46 -5.72 5.13
N SER A 41 -26.03 -6.66 5.98
CA SER A 41 -26.82 -7.16 7.12
C SER A 41 -25.92 -7.59 8.29
N ILE A 42 -26.31 -7.21 9.51
CA ILE A 42 -25.63 -7.53 10.78
C ILE A 42 -25.40 -9.05 10.95
N ARG A 43 -26.29 -9.90 10.45
CA ARG A 43 -26.12 -11.36 10.42
C ARG A 43 -25.01 -11.83 9.49
N ALA A 44 -24.69 -11.06 8.46
CA ALA A 44 -23.61 -11.33 7.53
C ALA A 44 -22.25 -10.96 8.15
N ASP A 45 -22.19 -9.92 8.98
CA ASP A 45 -20.97 -9.51 9.71
C ASP A 45 -20.50 -10.59 10.72
N ILE A 46 -21.43 -11.21 11.45
CA ILE A 46 -21.11 -12.31 12.39
C ILE A 46 -20.65 -13.57 11.64
N ASN A 47 -21.24 -13.87 10.49
CA ASN A 47 -20.81 -14.95 9.62
C ASN A 47 -19.47 -14.65 8.91
N GLU A 48 -19.14 -13.39 8.69
CA GLU A 48 -17.90 -12.98 8.02
C GLU A 48 -16.70 -13.07 8.95
N THR A 49 -16.84 -12.77 10.23
CA THR A 49 -15.78 -13.01 11.23
C THR A 49 -15.44 -14.50 11.38
N THR A 50 -16.44 -15.37 11.22
CA THR A 50 -16.25 -16.84 11.22
C THR A 50 -15.78 -17.36 9.85
N ARG A 51 -16.18 -16.73 8.75
CA ARG A 51 -15.76 -17.05 7.37
C ARG A 51 -14.42 -16.49 6.95
N ARG A 52 -13.88 -15.46 7.62
CA ARG A 52 -12.54 -14.92 7.34
C ARG A 52 -11.44 -15.98 7.32
N LYS A 53 -11.62 -17.07 8.05
CA LYS A 53 -10.72 -18.25 7.99
C LYS A 53 -10.83 -19.08 6.70
N LYS A 54 -11.87 -18.88 5.86
CA LYS A 54 -12.12 -19.63 4.61
C LYS A 54 -12.20 -18.78 3.35
N ALA A 55 -11.91 -17.47 3.44
CA ALA A 55 -11.83 -16.63 2.24
C ALA A 55 -10.63 -17.10 1.39
N GLY A 56 -10.86 -17.34 0.10
CA GLY A 56 -9.79 -17.73 -0.82
C GLY A 56 -8.64 -16.72 -0.80
N PHE A 57 -7.43 -17.20 -1.00
CA PHE A 57 -6.19 -16.38 -0.98
C PHE A 57 -6.33 -15.08 -1.79
N LEU A 58 -6.87 -15.15 -3.00
CA LEU A 58 -7.10 -13.99 -3.87
C LEU A 58 -8.03 -12.95 -3.25
N ARG A 59 -9.16 -13.38 -2.67
CA ARG A 59 -10.11 -12.45 -2.05
C ARG A 59 -9.47 -11.71 -0.88
N ARG A 60 -8.67 -12.40 -0.09
CA ARG A 60 -7.94 -11.82 1.03
C ARG A 60 -6.93 -10.77 0.56
N GLU A 61 -6.13 -11.06 -0.49
CA GLU A 61 -5.15 -10.13 -1.04
C GLU A 61 -5.80 -8.85 -1.59
N ILE A 62 -6.93 -8.99 -2.28
CA ILE A 62 -7.70 -7.86 -2.83
C ILE A 62 -8.28 -6.99 -1.70
N THR A 63 -8.89 -7.62 -0.69
CA THR A 63 -9.52 -6.89 0.43
C THR A 63 -8.48 -6.16 1.29
N GLU A 64 -7.32 -6.80 1.53
CA GLU A 64 -6.22 -6.15 2.24
C GLU A 64 -5.66 -4.96 1.45
N ALA A 65 -5.48 -5.08 0.13
CA ALA A 65 -5.02 -3.96 -0.71
C ALA A 65 -6.04 -2.81 -0.76
N GLN A 66 -7.33 -3.13 -0.78
CA GLN A 66 -8.40 -2.12 -0.69
C GLN A 66 -8.38 -1.39 0.65
N ALA A 67 -8.26 -2.11 1.76
CA ALA A 67 -8.16 -1.53 3.10
C ALA A 67 -6.95 -0.60 3.22
N VAL A 68 -5.81 -1.01 2.67
CA VAL A 68 -4.58 -0.22 2.63
C VAL A 68 -4.75 1.08 1.84
N LEU A 69 -5.37 1.01 0.65
CA LEU A 69 -5.65 2.20 -0.17
C LEU A 69 -6.64 3.15 0.51
N ALA A 70 -7.67 2.60 1.16
CA ALA A 70 -8.63 3.40 1.93
C ALA A 70 -7.95 4.12 3.11
N ALA A 71 -7.10 3.42 3.87
CA ALA A 71 -6.34 3.99 4.98
C ALA A 71 -5.33 5.06 4.52
N SER A 72 -4.85 4.97 3.26
CA SER A 72 -3.93 5.95 2.66
C SER A 72 -4.64 7.15 2.01
N GLY A 73 -5.97 7.28 2.13
CA GLY A 73 -6.74 8.34 1.48
C GLY A 73 -6.76 8.27 -0.06
N ARG A 74 -6.36 7.14 -0.64
CA ARG A 74 -6.27 6.91 -2.10
C ARG A 74 -7.24 5.84 -2.59
N ALA A 75 -8.41 5.76 -1.97
CA ALA A 75 -9.45 4.78 -2.32
C ALA A 75 -9.86 4.85 -3.80
N ASP A 76 -9.85 6.04 -4.40
CA ASP A 76 -10.16 6.31 -5.82
C ASP A 76 -9.19 5.65 -6.79
N LYS A 77 -8.00 5.23 -6.34
CA LYS A 77 -7.02 4.51 -7.17
C LYS A 77 -7.24 2.99 -7.20
N PHE A 78 -8.14 2.47 -6.36
CA PHE A 78 -8.42 1.04 -6.32
C PHE A 78 -8.89 0.45 -7.66
N PRO A 79 -9.83 1.07 -8.41
CA PRO A 79 -10.23 0.58 -9.72
C PRO A 79 -9.06 0.51 -10.72
N MET A 80 -8.13 1.48 -10.65
CA MET A 80 -6.94 1.49 -11.50
C MET A 80 -6.00 0.32 -11.18
N VAL A 81 -5.83 -0.03 -9.89
CA VAL A 81 -5.02 -1.18 -9.47
C VAL A 81 -5.65 -2.48 -9.96
N CYS A 82 -6.98 -2.63 -9.86
CA CYS A 82 -7.71 -3.79 -10.36
C CYS A 82 -7.58 -3.94 -11.89
N PHE A 83 -7.68 -2.83 -12.62
CA PHE A 83 -7.49 -2.82 -14.08
C PHE A 83 -6.06 -3.23 -14.45
N THR A 84 -5.05 -2.66 -13.79
CA THR A 84 -3.64 -3.04 -14.01
C THR A 84 -3.40 -4.52 -13.70
N SER A 85 -4.04 -5.06 -12.66
CA SER A 85 -3.98 -6.48 -12.30
C SER A 85 -4.54 -7.38 -13.41
N LEU A 86 -5.67 -7.01 -14.02
CA LEU A 86 -6.27 -7.75 -15.13
C LEU A 86 -5.37 -7.71 -16.38
N LEU A 87 -4.77 -6.54 -16.64
CA LEU A 87 -3.83 -6.37 -17.75
C LEU A 87 -2.58 -7.22 -17.55
N CYS A 88 -2.03 -7.24 -16.33
CA CYS A 88 -0.91 -8.10 -15.97
C CYS A 88 -1.24 -9.60 -16.09
N PHE A 89 -2.46 -10.00 -15.73
CA PHE A 89 -2.96 -11.37 -15.93
C PHE A 89 -2.92 -11.76 -17.41
N ALA A 90 -3.48 -10.92 -18.28
CA ALA A 90 -3.51 -11.15 -19.72
C ALA A 90 -2.09 -11.21 -20.32
N LEU A 91 -1.20 -10.28 -19.91
CA LEU A 91 0.20 -10.28 -20.33
C LEU A 91 0.92 -11.57 -19.89
N GLY A 92 0.69 -12.02 -18.66
CA GLY A 92 1.28 -13.26 -18.15
C GLY A 92 0.87 -14.48 -18.95
N ALA A 93 -0.42 -14.60 -19.26
CA ALA A 93 -0.93 -15.67 -20.10
C ALA A 93 -0.32 -15.62 -21.52
N CYS A 94 -0.23 -14.43 -22.12
CA CYS A 94 0.35 -14.26 -23.45
C CYS A 94 1.84 -14.64 -23.49
N ILE A 95 2.63 -14.23 -22.49
CA ILE A 95 4.05 -14.58 -22.41
C ILE A 95 4.22 -16.10 -22.30
N ALA A 96 3.41 -16.77 -21.49
CA ALA A 96 3.49 -18.22 -21.30
C ALA A 96 3.09 -18.99 -22.58
N ILE A 97 2.06 -18.53 -23.28
CA ILE A 97 1.63 -19.11 -24.57
C ILE A 97 2.71 -18.89 -25.64
N ALA A 98 3.29 -17.69 -25.70
CA ALA A 98 4.39 -17.37 -26.62
C ALA A 98 5.65 -18.20 -26.34
N ALA A 99 5.89 -18.57 -25.07
CA ALA A 99 6.95 -19.49 -24.67
C ALA A 99 6.66 -20.95 -25.01
N GLY A 100 5.43 -21.28 -25.44
CA GLY A 100 5.02 -22.64 -25.77
C GLY A 100 4.89 -23.59 -24.56
N ASN A 101 4.77 -23.05 -23.36
CA ASN A 101 4.73 -23.82 -22.12
C ASN A 101 3.36 -23.72 -21.43
N ALA A 102 2.56 -24.79 -21.57
CA ALA A 102 1.22 -24.84 -20.99
C ALA A 102 1.22 -24.80 -19.45
N PHE A 103 2.22 -25.38 -18.80
CA PHE A 103 2.34 -25.40 -17.33
C PHE A 103 2.67 -24.01 -16.78
N LEU A 104 3.31 -23.17 -17.58
CA LEU A 104 3.68 -21.81 -17.20
C LEU A 104 2.49 -20.83 -17.22
N VAL A 105 1.45 -21.13 -18.02
CA VAL A 105 0.28 -20.25 -18.18
C VAL A 105 -0.40 -19.91 -16.83
N PRO A 106 -0.82 -20.88 -16.00
CA PRO A 106 -1.46 -20.57 -14.73
C PRO A 106 -0.52 -19.87 -13.75
N VAL A 107 0.76 -20.21 -13.75
CA VAL A 107 1.75 -19.64 -12.83
C VAL A 107 2.03 -18.16 -13.16
N LEU A 108 2.31 -17.84 -14.42
CA LEU A 108 2.56 -16.47 -14.85
C LEU A 108 1.30 -15.60 -14.78
N ALA A 109 0.16 -16.14 -15.20
CA ALA A 109 -1.09 -15.38 -15.20
C ALA A 109 -1.47 -14.97 -13.77
N ILE A 110 -1.50 -15.93 -12.82
CA ILE A 110 -1.85 -15.65 -11.42
C ILE A 110 -0.75 -14.85 -10.72
N GLY A 111 0.52 -15.18 -10.94
CA GLY A 111 1.65 -14.49 -10.33
C GLY A 111 1.70 -13.01 -10.71
N LEU A 112 1.59 -12.69 -12.01
CA LEU A 112 1.57 -11.29 -12.49
C LEU A 112 0.28 -10.56 -12.11
N MET A 113 -0.86 -11.24 -12.02
CA MET A 113 -2.10 -10.67 -11.52
C MET A 113 -1.96 -10.12 -10.09
N LEU A 114 -1.21 -10.81 -9.23
CA LEU A 114 -1.03 -10.41 -7.84
C LEU A 114 -0.01 -9.27 -7.65
N THR A 115 0.91 -9.06 -8.60
CA THR A 115 1.98 -8.06 -8.50
C THR A 115 1.49 -6.65 -8.19
N PRO A 116 0.43 -6.09 -8.82
CA PRO A 116 -0.05 -4.76 -8.51
C PRO A 116 -0.58 -4.63 -7.07
N PHE A 117 -1.24 -5.67 -6.55
CA PHE A 117 -1.71 -5.69 -5.16
C PHE A 117 -0.55 -5.72 -4.17
N TRP A 118 0.49 -6.51 -4.45
CA TRP A 118 1.70 -6.54 -3.63
C TRP A 118 2.46 -5.22 -3.68
N TYR A 119 2.51 -4.57 -4.84
CA TYR A 119 3.09 -3.23 -4.98
C TYR A 119 2.38 -2.20 -4.11
N VAL A 120 1.05 -2.20 -4.08
CA VAL A 120 0.25 -1.34 -3.20
C VAL A 120 0.59 -1.58 -1.73
N LYS A 121 0.67 -2.84 -1.30
CA LYS A 121 1.01 -3.20 0.09
C LYS A 121 2.42 -2.73 0.47
N LEU A 122 3.38 -2.86 -0.42
CA LEU A 122 4.76 -2.42 -0.19
C LEU A 122 4.89 -0.90 -0.12
N THR A 123 4.11 -0.17 -0.93
CA THR A 123 4.16 1.30 -0.99
C THR A 123 3.39 1.96 0.16
N ALA A 124 2.39 1.27 0.73
CA ALA A 124 1.61 1.79 1.85
C ALA A 124 2.46 2.09 3.09
N GLY A 125 3.48 1.28 3.35
CA GLY A 125 4.42 1.51 4.46
C GLY A 125 5.17 2.84 4.32
N SER A 126 5.61 3.18 3.10
CA SER A 126 6.29 4.45 2.84
C SER A 126 5.38 5.65 3.07
N PHE A 127 4.10 5.58 2.64
CA PHE A 127 3.16 6.66 2.84
C PHE A 127 2.87 6.93 4.34
N LYS A 128 2.64 5.89 5.13
CA LYS A 128 2.44 6.03 6.59
C LYS A 128 3.66 6.65 7.26
N LYS A 129 4.86 6.29 6.81
CA LYS A 129 6.13 6.84 7.31
C LYS A 129 6.27 8.33 6.98
N ASP A 130 5.95 8.73 5.74
CA ASP A 130 6.01 10.12 5.32
C ASP A 130 5.03 10.97 6.14
N VAL A 131 3.81 10.47 6.38
CA VAL A 131 2.82 11.13 7.24
C VAL A 131 3.31 11.24 8.69
N ALA A 132 3.92 10.19 9.24
CA ALA A 132 4.43 10.19 10.61
C ALA A 132 5.61 11.17 10.77
N ALA A 133 6.50 11.27 9.77
CA ALA A 133 7.60 12.22 9.76
C ALA A 133 7.11 13.68 9.68
N GLU A 134 6.11 13.94 8.83
CA GLU A 134 5.53 15.29 8.73
C GLU A 134 4.75 15.63 10.00
N LEU A 135 4.08 14.65 10.61
CA LEU A 135 3.38 14.84 11.87
C LEU A 135 4.35 15.21 13.01
N GLU A 136 5.50 14.54 13.11
CA GLU A 136 6.56 14.88 14.07
C GLU A 136 7.00 16.34 13.90
N THR A 137 7.29 16.74 12.66
CA THR A 137 7.70 18.11 12.33
C THR A 137 6.62 19.11 12.70
N ALA A 138 5.36 18.85 12.33
CA ALA A 138 4.23 19.71 12.61
C ALA A 138 4.00 19.89 14.11
N LEU A 139 3.97 18.78 14.87
CA LEU A 139 3.77 18.83 16.31
C LEU A 139 4.92 19.55 17.03
N SER A 140 6.17 19.32 16.62
CA SER A 140 7.33 19.98 17.18
C SER A 140 7.28 21.51 16.99
N VAL A 141 7.01 21.94 15.74
CA VAL A 141 6.96 23.37 15.38
C VAL A 141 5.80 24.08 16.07
N ILE A 142 4.59 23.47 16.01
CA ILE A 142 3.38 24.08 16.61
C ILE A 142 3.49 24.09 18.13
N THR A 143 3.99 23.02 18.76
CA THR A 143 4.20 22.98 20.22
C THR A 143 5.18 24.06 20.67
N THR A 144 6.31 24.20 19.97
CA THR A 144 7.32 25.23 20.29
C THR A 144 6.72 26.64 20.16
N ALA A 145 5.97 26.89 19.09
CA ALA A 145 5.27 28.15 18.88
C ALA A 145 4.20 28.39 19.97
N TYR A 146 3.43 27.38 20.34
CA TYR A 146 2.41 27.46 21.37
C TYR A 146 3.00 27.74 22.78
N LEU A 147 4.12 27.10 23.11
CA LEU A 147 4.81 27.37 24.36
C LEU A 147 5.32 28.82 24.45
N ARG A 148 5.66 29.42 23.30
CA ARG A 148 6.12 30.83 23.21
C ARG A 148 4.97 31.83 23.22
N THR A 149 3.93 31.60 22.42
CA THR A 149 2.83 32.56 22.17
C THR A 149 1.70 32.44 23.18
N GLU A 150 1.61 31.32 23.87
CA GLU A 150 0.50 30.95 24.76
C GLU A 150 -0.88 30.93 24.11
N ASN A 151 -0.93 31.09 22.79
CA ASN A 151 -2.13 31.08 21.98
C ASN A 151 -2.02 30.00 20.92
N PHE A 152 -2.82 28.94 21.03
CA PHE A 152 -2.77 27.80 20.13
C PHE A 152 -3.16 28.15 18.68
N GLN A 153 -4.23 28.96 18.51
CA GLN A 153 -4.66 29.41 17.21
C GLN A 153 -3.56 30.20 16.51
N GLN A 154 -2.92 31.14 17.20
CA GLN A 154 -1.82 31.93 16.65
C GLN A 154 -0.62 31.05 16.30
N ALA A 155 -0.28 30.08 17.18
CA ALA A 155 0.82 29.15 16.92
C ALA A 155 0.60 28.33 15.62
N VAL A 156 -0.64 27.87 15.39
CA VAL A 156 -0.99 27.16 14.15
C VAL A 156 -0.96 28.09 12.96
N GLU A 157 -1.53 29.29 13.06
CA GLU A 157 -1.63 30.27 11.96
C GLU A 157 -0.26 30.70 11.44
N GLU A 158 0.68 30.98 12.32
CA GLU A 158 2.04 31.39 11.95
C GLU A 158 2.81 30.27 11.25
N ASN A 159 2.53 28.99 11.57
CA ASN A 159 3.36 27.87 11.17
C ASN A 159 2.73 26.97 10.09
N VAL A 160 1.42 27.02 9.87
CA VAL A 160 0.73 26.12 8.92
C VAL A 160 1.28 26.19 7.50
N ARG A 161 1.82 27.31 7.08
CA ARG A 161 2.43 27.50 5.75
C ARG A 161 3.74 26.73 5.54
N TYR A 162 4.40 26.34 6.61
CA TYR A 162 5.66 25.57 6.57
C TYR A 162 5.45 24.08 6.64
N LEU A 163 4.21 23.62 6.85
CA LEU A 163 3.85 22.21 6.89
C LEU A 163 3.59 21.70 5.48
N HIS A 164 3.68 20.38 5.31
CA HIS A 164 3.39 19.71 4.03
C HIS A 164 2.12 18.84 4.10
N PRO A 165 1.45 18.60 2.95
CA PRO A 165 0.34 17.66 2.90
C PRO A 165 0.76 16.25 3.36
N PRO A 166 -0.12 15.49 4.05
CA PRO A 166 -1.53 15.80 4.33
C PRO A 166 -1.75 16.58 5.64
N VAL A 167 -0.74 16.72 6.49
CA VAL A 167 -0.87 17.35 7.82
C VAL A 167 -1.23 18.83 7.71
N GLN A 168 -0.66 19.52 6.73
CA GLN A 168 -0.97 20.93 6.43
C GLN A 168 -2.47 21.14 6.22
N GLU A 169 -3.10 20.28 5.41
CA GLU A 169 -4.53 20.39 5.09
C GLU A 169 -5.43 20.23 6.33
N VAL A 170 -5.01 19.40 7.26
CA VAL A 170 -5.72 19.18 8.52
C VAL A 170 -5.71 20.45 9.38
N PHE A 171 -4.54 21.10 9.53
CA PHE A 171 -4.42 22.35 10.26
C PHE A 171 -5.09 23.53 9.55
N GLN A 172 -5.07 23.55 8.22
CA GLN A 172 -5.82 24.57 7.45
C GLN A 172 -7.33 24.46 7.67
N ARG A 173 -7.88 23.25 7.67
CA ARG A 173 -9.30 23.02 7.99
C ARG A 173 -9.65 23.44 9.42
N PHE A 174 -8.79 23.17 10.37
CA PHE A 174 -8.93 23.62 11.75
C PHE A 174 -8.99 25.17 11.82
N LEU A 175 -8.08 25.89 11.18
CA LEU A 175 -8.07 27.34 11.13
C LEU A 175 -9.30 27.91 10.43
N MET A 176 -9.73 27.31 9.32
CA MET A 176 -10.95 27.74 8.61
C MET A 176 -12.18 27.58 9.49
N ARG A 177 -12.29 26.48 10.23
CA ARG A 177 -13.41 26.26 11.16
C ARG A 177 -13.48 27.36 12.21
N ILE A 178 -12.38 27.63 12.93
CA ILE A 178 -12.34 28.63 14.00
C ILE A 178 -12.59 30.04 13.48
N LYS A 179 -12.04 30.39 12.31
CA LYS A 179 -12.12 31.77 11.77
C LYS A 179 -13.46 32.07 11.10
N HIS A 180 -14.09 31.08 10.46
CA HIS A 180 -15.20 31.35 9.54
C HIS A 180 -16.50 30.57 9.86
N ILE A 181 -16.46 29.53 10.69
CA ILE A 181 -17.63 28.68 10.93
C ILE A 181 -18.08 28.77 12.39
N ASP A 182 -17.22 28.39 13.32
CA ASP A 182 -17.52 28.31 14.74
C ASP A 182 -16.26 28.55 15.56
N PRO A 183 -16.21 29.60 16.39
CA PRO A 183 -15.05 29.94 17.20
C PRO A 183 -14.84 29.02 18.43
N ASP A 184 -15.66 27.95 18.57
CA ASP A 184 -15.52 26.96 19.63
C ASP A 184 -14.22 26.16 19.43
N MET A 185 -13.24 26.44 20.30
CA MET A 185 -11.93 25.80 20.29
C MET A 185 -12.00 24.32 20.63
N ASP A 186 -12.84 23.93 21.60
CA ASP A 186 -12.94 22.56 22.05
C ASP A 186 -13.55 21.66 20.96
N ALA A 187 -14.61 22.13 20.33
CA ALA A 187 -15.22 21.43 19.20
C ALA A 187 -14.26 21.32 18.01
N ALA A 188 -13.47 22.35 17.74
CA ALA A 188 -12.46 22.33 16.66
C ALA A 188 -11.29 21.37 16.96
N LEU A 189 -10.88 21.26 18.23
CA LEU A 189 -9.83 20.31 18.66
C LEU A 189 -10.32 18.87 18.62
N VAL A 190 -11.60 18.61 18.92
CA VAL A 190 -12.21 17.27 18.76
C VAL A 190 -12.19 16.82 17.30
N ASP A 191 -12.54 17.69 16.36
CA ASP A 191 -12.46 17.39 14.93
C ASP A 191 -11.01 17.21 14.46
N LEU A 192 -10.11 18.05 14.97
CA LEU A 192 -8.68 17.95 14.71
C LEU A 192 -8.14 16.58 15.14
N LYS A 193 -8.52 16.13 16.35
CA LYS A 193 -8.16 14.81 16.90
C LYS A 193 -8.63 13.65 16.01
N ALA A 194 -9.82 13.76 15.44
CA ALA A 194 -10.41 12.73 14.58
C ALA A 194 -9.80 12.69 13.16
N ALA A 195 -9.08 13.73 12.74
CA ALA A 195 -8.61 13.90 11.38
C ALA A 195 -7.46 12.95 10.99
N ILE A 196 -6.65 12.51 11.96
CA ILE A 196 -5.50 11.62 11.73
C ILE A 196 -5.60 10.41 12.67
N ASP A 197 -5.53 9.20 12.09
CA ASP A 197 -5.52 7.95 12.85
C ASP A 197 -4.10 7.62 13.34
N ASN A 198 -3.67 8.32 14.39
CA ASN A 198 -2.39 8.12 15.06
C ASN A 198 -2.58 8.29 16.58
N GLU A 199 -1.99 7.39 17.38
CA GLU A 199 -2.16 7.39 18.83
C GLU A 199 -1.53 8.63 19.48
N VAL A 200 -0.30 8.98 19.09
CA VAL A 200 0.41 10.14 19.62
C VAL A 200 -0.24 11.45 19.21
N TRP A 201 -0.80 11.51 18.02
CA TRP A 201 -1.61 12.64 17.58
C TRP A 201 -2.83 12.86 18.47
N ARG A 202 -3.55 11.79 18.80
CA ARG A 202 -4.71 11.86 19.69
C ARG A 202 -4.30 12.30 21.11
N GLU A 203 -3.20 11.72 21.65
CA GLU A 203 -2.64 12.08 22.94
C GLU A 203 -2.22 13.57 22.98
N TRP A 204 -1.60 14.04 21.90
CA TRP A 204 -1.22 15.44 21.80
C TRP A 204 -2.42 16.39 21.73
N CYS A 205 -3.47 16.05 20.95
CA CYS A 205 -4.69 16.85 20.90
C CYS A 205 -5.38 16.90 22.27
N ASP A 206 -5.44 15.77 23.01
CA ASP A 206 -5.97 15.73 24.36
C ASP A 206 -5.16 16.61 25.33
N ALA A 207 -3.85 16.58 25.22
CA ALA A 207 -2.97 17.45 25.99
C ALA A 207 -3.17 18.94 25.67
N VAL A 208 -3.35 19.29 24.37
CA VAL A 208 -3.67 20.67 23.98
C VAL A 208 -5.02 21.12 24.57
N MET A 209 -6.05 20.27 24.52
CA MET A 209 -7.35 20.56 25.16
C MET A 209 -7.20 20.77 26.68
N ALA A 210 -6.44 19.91 27.35
CA ALA A 210 -6.15 20.09 28.77
C ALA A 210 -5.40 21.41 29.07
N CYS A 211 -4.47 21.82 28.20
CA CYS A 211 -3.76 23.08 28.32
C CYS A 211 -4.66 24.33 28.09
N GLN A 212 -5.78 24.20 27.39
CA GLN A 212 -6.76 25.28 27.30
C GLN A 212 -7.47 25.50 28.64
N ALA A 213 -7.72 24.44 29.39
CA ALA A 213 -8.33 24.52 30.72
C ALA A 213 -7.33 24.92 31.81
N ASP A 214 -6.10 24.37 31.76
CA ASP A 214 -5.04 24.67 32.72
C ASP A 214 -3.69 24.87 32.01
N ARG A 215 -3.24 26.13 31.96
CA ARG A 215 -1.97 26.52 31.31
C ARG A 215 -0.72 25.95 31.96
N SER A 216 -0.80 25.47 33.18
CA SER A 216 0.34 24.84 33.90
C SER A 216 0.75 23.51 33.24
N LEU A 217 -0.16 22.86 32.51
CA LEU A 217 0.03 21.58 31.88
C LEU A 217 0.85 21.62 30.57
N LYS A 218 1.26 22.80 30.09
CA LYS A 218 2.01 22.93 28.83
C LYS A 218 3.31 22.12 28.79
N SER A 219 3.92 21.85 29.94
CA SER A 219 5.14 21.05 30.04
C SER A 219 4.98 19.60 29.58
N ILE A 220 3.74 19.07 29.55
CA ILE A 220 3.47 17.70 29.11
C ILE A 220 3.51 17.55 27.57
N LEU A 221 3.40 18.64 26.82
CA LEU A 221 3.40 18.59 25.36
C LEU A 221 4.78 18.16 24.79
N THR A 222 5.87 18.63 25.39
CA THR A 222 7.22 18.29 24.92
C THR A 222 7.54 16.79 25.00
N PRO A 223 7.28 16.08 26.10
CA PRO A 223 7.45 14.62 26.14
C PRO A 223 6.60 13.86 25.13
N ILE A 224 5.37 14.32 24.84
CA ILE A 224 4.50 13.69 23.85
C ILE A 224 5.10 13.81 22.44
N VAL A 225 5.64 14.99 22.12
CA VAL A 225 6.32 15.19 20.82
C VAL A 225 7.59 14.35 20.73
N SER A 226 8.38 14.25 21.79
CA SER A 226 9.59 13.40 21.85
C SER A 226 9.28 11.94 21.59
N LYS A 227 8.13 11.44 22.05
CA LYS A 227 7.66 10.06 21.81
C LYS A 227 7.55 9.74 20.31
N LEU A 228 7.15 10.71 19.45
CA LEU A 228 7.15 10.53 17.99
C LEU A 228 8.56 10.36 17.42
N SER A 229 9.50 11.16 17.92
CA SER A 229 10.91 11.07 17.50
C SER A 229 11.51 9.72 17.87
N ASP A 230 11.28 9.25 19.10
CA ASP A 230 11.74 7.95 19.57
C ASP A 230 11.14 6.81 18.77
N MET A 231 9.82 6.85 18.49
CA MET A 231 9.15 5.88 17.65
C MET A 231 9.72 5.86 16.22
N ARG A 232 10.08 7.02 15.67
CA ARG A 232 10.70 7.12 14.34
C ARG A 232 12.07 6.45 14.31
N VAL A 233 12.91 6.65 15.32
CA VAL A 233 14.23 6.00 15.42
C VAL A 233 14.09 4.49 15.49
N VAL A 234 13.21 3.97 16.35
CA VAL A 234 12.94 2.53 16.47
C VAL A 234 12.39 1.95 15.16
N ASN A 235 11.45 2.65 14.50
CA ASN A 235 10.88 2.20 13.22
C ASN A 235 11.93 2.21 12.12
N ALA A 236 12.86 3.18 12.09
CA ALA A 236 13.95 3.22 11.12
C ALA A 236 14.95 2.07 11.32
N GLU A 237 15.21 1.69 12.56
CA GLU A 237 16.07 0.55 12.87
C GLU A 237 15.43 -0.78 12.48
N LEU A 238 14.14 -0.96 12.77
CA LEU A 238 13.35 -2.11 12.31
C LEU A 238 13.29 -2.20 10.78
N GLU A 239 13.11 -1.06 10.10
CA GLU A 239 13.09 -1.01 8.64
C GLU A 239 14.43 -1.45 8.03
N ASN A 240 15.56 -1.02 8.61
CA ASN A 240 16.87 -1.44 8.17
C ASN A 240 17.07 -2.96 8.31
N LEU A 241 16.56 -3.57 9.37
CA LEU A 241 16.60 -5.02 9.56
C LEU A 241 15.78 -5.78 8.51
N VAL A 242 14.66 -5.20 8.06
CA VAL A 242 13.77 -5.80 7.07
C VAL A 242 14.20 -5.51 5.63
N PHE A 243 14.84 -4.35 5.40
CA PHE A 243 15.24 -3.91 4.07
C PHE A 243 16.36 -4.79 3.47
N GLY A 244 17.28 -5.27 4.30
CA GLY A 244 18.37 -6.16 3.87
C GLY A 244 17.85 -7.43 3.21
N PRO A 245 17.09 -8.29 3.90
CA PRO A 245 16.51 -9.52 3.35
C PRO A 245 15.62 -9.29 2.12
N ARG A 246 14.87 -8.18 2.10
CA ARG A 246 14.02 -7.82 0.96
C ARG A 246 14.84 -7.53 -0.29
N LYS A 247 15.92 -6.74 -0.16
CA LYS A 247 16.84 -6.42 -1.25
C LYS A 247 17.53 -7.68 -1.76
N GLU A 248 17.99 -8.52 -0.85
CA GLU A 248 18.64 -9.78 -1.18
C GLU A 248 17.71 -10.72 -1.96
N PHE A 249 16.46 -10.88 -1.50
CA PHE A 249 15.45 -11.67 -2.21
C PHE A 249 15.23 -11.14 -3.64
N ILE A 250 15.04 -9.82 -3.81
CA ILE A 250 14.81 -9.23 -5.14
C ILE A 250 16.02 -9.51 -6.06
N THR A 251 17.24 -9.37 -5.55
CA THR A 251 18.46 -9.64 -6.30
C THR A 251 18.53 -11.11 -6.73
N MET A 252 18.22 -12.04 -5.82
CA MET A 252 18.18 -13.48 -6.13
C MET A 252 17.09 -13.83 -7.14
N ALA A 253 15.89 -13.24 -7.00
CA ALA A 253 14.79 -13.45 -7.94
C ALA A 253 15.14 -12.98 -9.35
N ILE A 254 15.78 -11.80 -9.48
CA ILE A 254 16.26 -11.28 -10.76
C ILE A 254 17.31 -12.22 -11.36
N LEU A 255 18.24 -12.71 -10.56
CA LEU A 255 19.29 -13.62 -11.01
C LEU A 255 18.70 -14.95 -11.53
N VAL A 256 17.70 -15.51 -10.84
CA VAL A 256 16.98 -16.70 -11.29
C VAL A 256 16.27 -16.46 -12.63
N LEU A 257 15.63 -15.30 -12.79
CA LEU A 257 14.92 -14.95 -14.03
C LEU A 257 15.92 -14.75 -15.21
N ILE A 258 17.07 -14.13 -14.96
CA ILE A 258 18.11 -13.92 -15.97
C ILE A 258 18.78 -15.24 -16.36
N ASN A 259 18.80 -16.23 -15.47
CA ASN A 259 19.41 -17.52 -15.76
C ASN A 259 18.78 -18.21 -16.97
N ILE A 260 17.46 -18.12 -17.16
CA ILE A 260 16.75 -18.75 -18.30
C ILE A 260 17.28 -18.25 -19.67
N PRO A 261 17.34 -16.94 -19.96
CA PRO A 261 17.94 -16.46 -21.21
C PRO A 261 19.46 -16.70 -21.26
N LEU A 262 20.15 -16.70 -20.12
CA LEU A 262 21.58 -16.95 -20.05
C LEU A 262 21.96 -18.35 -20.56
N VAL A 263 21.20 -19.37 -20.17
CA VAL A 263 21.41 -20.75 -20.65
C VAL A 263 21.33 -20.84 -22.17
N ARG A 264 20.52 -20.02 -22.84
CA ARG A 264 20.45 -19.96 -24.30
C ARG A 264 21.76 -19.50 -24.94
N PHE A 265 22.51 -18.60 -24.28
CA PHE A 265 23.79 -18.11 -24.80
C PHE A 265 24.93 -19.09 -24.53
N ILE A 266 24.89 -19.82 -23.42
CA ILE A 266 25.94 -20.77 -23.02
C ILE A 266 25.80 -22.08 -23.80
N ASN A 267 24.58 -22.64 -23.86
CA ASN A 267 24.35 -23.91 -24.51
C ASN A 267 22.93 -24.00 -25.08
N LYS A 268 22.85 -24.00 -26.42
CA LYS A 268 21.56 -24.05 -27.13
C LYS A 268 20.82 -25.38 -26.94
N ASP A 269 21.52 -26.49 -26.79
CA ASP A 269 20.93 -27.81 -26.64
C ASP A 269 20.27 -27.95 -25.25
N TRP A 270 20.93 -27.42 -24.21
CA TRP A 270 20.36 -27.38 -22.87
C TRP A 270 19.14 -26.49 -22.81
N TYR A 271 19.20 -25.31 -23.45
CA TYR A 271 18.04 -24.42 -23.55
C TYR A 271 16.88 -25.11 -24.27
N HIS A 272 17.16 -25.81 -25.38
CA HIS A 272 16.13 -26.55 -26.11
C HIS A 272 15.52 -27.65 -25.27
N THR A 273 16.32 -28.42 -24.56
CA THR A 273 15.84 -29.44 -23.62
C THR A 273 14.97 -28.84 -22.52
N LEU A 274 15.38 -27.69 -21.97
CA LEU A 274 14.65 -27.02 -20.88
C LEU A 274 13.29 -26.46 -21.35
N VAL A 275 13.21 -25.90 -22.55
CA VAL A 275 12.00 -25.24 -23.06
C VAL A 275 11.09 -26.17 -23.87
N ALA A 276 11.64 -27.11 -24.64
CA ALA A 276 10.89 -27.95 -25.56
C ALA A 276 10.43 -29.27 -24.96
N THR A 277 11.06 -29.78 -23.89
CA THR A 277 10.65 -31.05 -23.28
C THR A 277 9.64 -30.84 -22.16
N ILE A 278 8.68 -31.79 -22.00
CA ILE A 278 7.68 -31.75 -20.93
C ILE A 278 8.32 -31.64 -19.53
N PRO A 279 9.34 -32.42 -19.14
CA PRO A 279 9.97 -32.30 -17.84
C PRO A 279 10.68 -30.95 -17.66
N GLY A 280 11.31 -30.39 -18.68
CA GLY A 280 11.95 -29.06 -18.63
C GLY A 280 10.91 -27.95 -18.41
N GLN A 281 9.77 -28.02 -19.11
CA GLN A 281 8.65 -27.09 -18.93
C GLN A 281 8.07 -27.14 -17.52
N MET A 282 7.93 -28.32 -16.92
CA MET A 282 7.48 -28.48 -15.54
C MET A 282 8.48 -27.86 -14.55
N VAL A 283 9.77 -28.07 -14.74
CA VAL A 283 10.83 -27.50 -13.88
C VAL A 283 10.78 -25.97 -13.91
N ILE A 284 10.69 -25.36 -15.09
CA ILE A 284 10.55 -23.89 -15.20
C ILE A 284 9.30 -23.41 -14.47
N ALA A 285 8.15 -24.05 -14.64
CA ALA A 285 6.91 -23.68 -14.00
C ALA A 285 7.00 -23.77 -12.46
N VAL A 286 7.61 -24.86 -11.94
CA VAL A 286 7.81 -25.04 -10.48
C VAL A 286 8.78 -23.99 -9.92
N CYS A 287 9.90 -23.72 -10.59
CA CYS A 287 10.85 -22.69 -10.16
C CYS A 287 10.20 -21.30 -10.12
N LEU A 288 9.41 -20.95 -11.13
CA LEU A 288 8.74 -19.67 -11.17
C LEU A 288 7.61 -19.57 -10.13
N ALA A 289 6.87 -20.66 -9.91
CA ALA A 289 5.90 -20.75 -8.83
C ALA A 289 6.56 -20.55 -7.45
N ALA A 290 7.72 -21.18 -7.22
CA ALA A 290 8.48 -20.99 -5.99
C ALA A 290 8.90 -19.51 -5.80
N VAL A 291 9.34 -18.83 -6.85
CA VAL A 291 9.67 -17.39 -6.81
C VAL A 291 8.44 -16.56 -6.42
N PHE A 292 7.27 -16.77 -7.04
CA PHE A 292 6.05 -16.04 -6.68
C PHE A 292 5.57 -16.33 -5.27
N VAL A 293 5.62 -17.57 -4.82
CA VAL A 293 5.27 -17.95 -3.44
C VAL A 293 6.21 -17.28 -2.44
N SER A 294 7.53 -17.34 -2.69
CA SER A 294 8.53 -16.69 -1.85
C SER A 294 8.31 -15.17 -1.83
N PHE A 295 7.97 -14.56 -2.97
CA PHE A 295 7.65 -13.14 -3.04
C PHE A 295 6.42 -12.77 -2.21
N ALA A 296 5.37 -13.59 -2.25
CA ALA A 296 4.20 -13.41 -1.39
C ALA A 296 4.56 -13.46 0.10
N PHE A 297 5.43 -14.38 0.50
CA PHE A 297 5.93 -14.45 1.87
C PHE A 297 6.77 -13.22 2.25
N VAL A 298 7.66 -12.77 1.37
CA VAL A 298 8.46 -11.55 1.60
C VAL A 298 7.54 -10.35 1.79
N VAL A 299 6.56 -10.15 0.90
CA VAL A 299 5.58 -9.06 1.05
C VAL A 299 4.84 -9.13 2.38
N LYS A 300 4.42 -10.32 2.80
CA LYS A 300 3.71 -10.52 4.07
C LYS A 300 4.59 -10.25 5.30
N LEU A 301 5.84 -10.70 5.28
CA LEU A 301 6.78 -10.54 6.39
C LEU A 301 7.37 -9.12 6.49
N THR A 302 7.39 -8.39 5.38
CA THR A 302 7.92 -7.02 5.32
C THR A 302 6.85 -5.94 5.49
N GLN A 303 5.59 -6.33 5.76
CA GLN A 303 4.56 -5.35 6.16
C GLN A 303 4.92 -4.76 7.51
N PRO A 304 4.83 -3.44 7.68
CA PRO A 304 5.09 -2.80 8.97
C PRO A 304 4.13 -3.38 10.02
N ILE A 305 4.71 -3.92 11.10
CA ILE A 305 3.96 -4.41 12.24
C ILE A 305 3.44 -3.17 12.98
N GLU A 306 2.14 -2.91 12.90
CA GLU A 306 1.53 -1.94 13.79
C GLU A 306 1.62 -2.51 15.22
N TYR A 307 2.42 -1.87 16.05
CA TYR A 307 2.37 -2.10 17.49
C TYR A 307 1.02 -1.59 18.00
N ARG A 308 0.02 -2.46 17.92
CA ARG A 308 -1.27 -2.27 18.54
C ARG A 308 -1.12 -2.72 20.00
N ARG A 309 -0.83 -1.80 20.90
CA ARG A 309 -1.08 -1.96 22.32
C ARG A 309 -2.45 -1.46 22.70
#